data_5f7a6fe08158b0c0206fe3cc1d114339
#
_entry.id   5f7a6fe08158b0c0206fe3cc1d114339
#
_cell.length_a   1.000
_cell.length_b   1.000
_cell.length_c   1.000
_cell.angle_alpha   90.00
_cell.angle_beta   90.00
_cell.angle_gamma   90.00
#
_symmetry.space_group_name_H-M   'P 1'
#
loop_
_entity.id
_entity.type
_entity.pdbx_description
1 polymer ?
#
loop_
_entity_poly.entity_id
_entity_poly.type
_entity_poly.pdbx_seq_one_letter_code
_entity_poly.pdbx_strand_id
1 'polypeptide(L)' 'LEEMSPKDRNIFVRRYWFLDPVSAISKRHHMSVGSVKMNLYRNRKKLLKLLEKEGGRI' A
#
# COMPACT_ATOMS: atom_id res chain seq x y z
N LEU A 1 8.56 4.40 4.12
CA LEU A 1 7.85 4.38 2.83
C LEU A 1 8.75 4.70 1.65
N GLU A 2 10.03 4.88 1.89
CA GLU A 2 10.95 5.16 0.79
C GLU A 2 11.12 3.97 -0.14
N GLU A 3 10.77 2.80 0.35
CA GLU A 3 10.87 1.60 -0.46
C GLU A 3 9.76 1.47 -1.47
N MET A 4 8.78 2.35 -1.39
CA MET A 4 7.64 2.30 -2.29
C MET A 4 7.77 3.34 -3.39
N SER A 5 7.29 2.99 -4.59
CA SER A 5 7.21 3.97 -5.66
C SER A 5 6.16 5.02 -5.27
N PRO A 6 6.18 6.19 -5.91
CA PRO A 6 5.16 7.21 -5.62
C PRO A 6 3.75 6.69 -5.83
N LYS A 7 3.55 5.87 -6.86
CA LYS A 7 2.23 5.30 -7.14
C LYS A 7 1.80 4.36 -6.02
N ASP A 8 2.68 3.47 -5.61
CA ASP A 8 2.38 2.51 -4.56
C ASP A 8 2.11 3.22 -3.25
N ARG A 9 2.89 4.25 -2.96
CA ARG A 9 2.69 5.00 -1.73
C ARG A 9 1.34 5.69 -1.72
N ASN A 10 0.94 6.26 -2.86
CA ASN A 10 -0.36 6.92 -2.95
C ASN A 10 -1.49 5.94 -2.71
N ILE A 11 -1.40 4.75 -3.31
CA ILE A 11 -2.41 3.73 -3.13
C ILE A 11 -2.51 3.34 -1.66
N PHE A 12 -1.37 3.13 -1.02
CA PHE A 12 -1.32 2.73 0.37
C PHE A 12 -1.92 3.80 1.28
N VAL A 13 -1.51 5.05 1.08
CA VAL A 13 -1.99 6.16 1.90
C VAL A 13 -3.49 6.35 1.72
N ARG A 14 -3.97 6.28 0.49
CA ARG A 14 -5.40 6.43 0.24
C ARG A 14 -6.21 5.37 0.96
N ARG A 15 -5.72 4.15 0.98
CA ARG A 15 -6.45 3.05 1.61
C ARG A 15 -6.42 3.14 3.12
N TYR A 16 -5.27 3.42 3.70
CA TYR A 16 -5.10 3.33 5.14
C TYR A 16 -5.21 4.65 5.87
N TRP A 17 -4.93 5.74 5.21
CA TRP A 17 -5.03 7.03 5.86
C TRP A 17 -6.35 7.73 5.55
N PHE A 18 -6.70 7.77 4.28
CA PHE A 18 -7.95 8.41 3.87
C PHE A 18 -9.13 7.45 3.88
N LEU A 19 -8.88 6.17 4.07
CA LEU A 19 -9.92 5.16 4.13
C LEU A 19 -10.75 5.08 2.85
N ASP A 20 -10.14 5.37 1.71
CA ASP A 20 -10.82 5.25 0.43
C ASP A 20 -11.12 3.79 0.15
N PRO A 21 -12.29 3.47 -0.40
CA PRO A 21 -12.58 2.09 -0.78
C PRO A 21 -11.69 1.68 -1.94
N VAL A 22 -11.40 0.38 -2.00
CA VAL A 22 -10.53 -0.15 -3.05
C VAL A 22 -11.06 0.18 -4.44
N SER A 23 -12.37 0.16 -4.60
CA SER A 23 -12.96 0.48 -5.91
C SER A 23 -12.64 1.90 -6.36
N ALA A 24 -12.63 2.84 -5.42
CA ALA A 24 -12.30 4.21 -5.76
C ALA A 24 -10.83 4.33 -6.14
N ILE A 25 -9.97 3.63 -5.42
CA ILE A 25 -8.54 3.64 -5.71
C ILE A 25 -8.28 3.03 -7.10
N SER A 26 -8.98 1.95 -7.41
CA SER A 26 -8.80 1.30 -8.70
C SER A 26 -9.15 2.24 -9.84
N LYS A 27 -10.22 2.99 -9.70
CA LYS A 27 -10.62 3.94 -10.73
C LYS A 27 -9.61 5.08 -10.86
N ARG A 28 -9.13 5.55 -9.74
CA ARG A 28 -8.17 6.65 -9.73
C ARG A 28 -6.89 6.28 -10.47
N HIS A 29 -6.42 5.05 -10.30
CA HIS A 29 -5.18 4.61 -10.90
C HIS A 29 -5.36 3.76 -12.14
N HIS A 30 -6.59 3.65 -12.64
CA HIS A 30 -6.87 2.84 -13.84
C HIS A 30 -6.38 1.41 -13.68
N MET A 31 -6.68 0.84 -12.51
CA MET A 31 -6.28 -0.53 -12.20
C MET A 31 -7.52 -1.33 -11.87
N SER A 32 -7.43 -2.65 -11.98
CA SER A 32 -8.53 -3.48 -11.53
C SER A 32 -8.51 -3.55 -10.00
N VAL A 33 -9.65 -3.88 -9.43
CA VAL A 33 -9.76 -4.03 -7.98
C VAL A 33 -8.77 -5.08 -7.49
N GLY A 34 -8.66 -6.20 -8.24
CA GLY A 34 -7.73 -7.25 -7.87
C GLY A 34 -6.29 -6.76 -7.84
N SER A 35 -5.92 -5.95 -8.81
CA SER A 35 -4.56 -5.40 -8.86
C SER A 35 -4.29 -4.49 -7.68
N VAL A 36 -5.28 -3.69 -7.29
CA VAL A 36 -5.12 -2.81 -6.14
C VAL A 36 -4.93 -3.63 -4.87
N LYS A 37 -5.74 -4.67 -4.70
CA LYS A 37 -5.64 -5.53 -3.53
C LYS A 37 -4.27 -6.20 -3.45
N MET A 38 -3.78 -6.69 -4.58
CA MET A 38 -2.48 -7.34 -4.61
C MET A 38 -1.37 -6.34 -4.32
N ASN A 39 -1.50 -5.15 -4.87
CA ASN A 39 -0.53 -4.09 -4.62
C ASN A 39 -0.46 -3.76 -3.13
N LEU A 40 -1.60 -3.60 -2.50
CA LEU A 40 -1.66 -3.31 -1.07
C LEU A 40 -1.06 -4.45 -0.25
N TYR A 41 -1.36 -5.66 -0.63
CA TYR A 41 -0.86 -6.83 0.09
C TYR A 41 0.66 -6.88 0.05
N ARG A 42 1.24 -6.72 -1.14
CA ARG A 42 2.68 -6.77 -1.28
C ARG A 42 3.39 -5.65 -0.53
N ASN A 43 2.85 -4.45 -0.61
CA ASN A 43 3.48 -3.32 0.05
C ASN A 43 3.33 -3.39 1.56
N ARG A 44 2.24 -3.94 2.03
CA ARG A 44 2.06 -4.15 3.45
C ARG A 44 3.10 -5.15 3.98
N LYS A 45 3.35 -6.22 3.23
CA LYS A 45 4.36 -7.19 3.63
C LYS A 45 5.75 -6.58 3.64
N LYS A 46 6.04 -5.76 2.67
CA LYS A 46 7.31 -5.04 2.62
C LYS A 46 7.51 -4.19 3.86
N LEU A 47 6.48 -3.48 4.22
CA LEU A 47 6.55 -2.58 5.36
C LEU A 47 6.77 -3.36 6.65
N LEU A 48 6.08 -4.47 6.80
CA LEU A 48 6.26 -5.30 7.98
C LEU A 48 7.67 -5.84 8.08
N LYS A 49 8.24 -6.22 6.96
CA LYS A 49 9.61 -6.70 6.93
C LYS A 49 10.59 -5.62 7.35
N LEU A 50 10.35 -4.41 6.89
CA LEU A 50 11.20 -3.29 7.26
C LEU A 50 11.16 -3.04 8.75
N LEU A 51 9.98 -3.10 9.33
CA LEU A 51 9.83 -2.90 10.77
C LEU A 51 10.57 -3.96 11.56
N GLU A 52 10.50 -5.19 11.12
CA GLU A 52 11.22 -6.28 11.79
C GLU A 52 12.72 -6.07 11.71
N LYS A 53 13.18 -5.66 10.55
CA LYS A 53 14.58 -5.45 10.32
C LYS A 53 15.14 -4.35 11.18
N GLU A 54 14.37 -3.32 11.41
CA GLU A 54 14.82 -2.21 12.21
C GLU A 54 14.65 -2.48 13.66
N GLY A 55 14.52 -3.72 13.97
CA GLY A 55 14.45 -4.02 15.30
C GLY A 55 13.06 -4.05 15.79
N GLY A 56 12.19 -3.76 14.92
CA GLY A 56 10.77 -3.79 15.16
C GLY A 56 10.31 -4.15 16.51
N ARG A 57 11.12 -4.17 17.41
CA ARG A 57 10.67 -4.50 18.69
C ARG A 57 10.19 -3.27 19.35
N ILE A 58 10.23 -2.30 18.93
CA ILE A 58 9.63 -1.16 19.55
C ILE A 58 9.44 -1.24 20.99
#